data_ed34a0379e4ccfe3957c79b965013216
#
_entry.id   ed34a0379e4ccfe3957c79b965013216
#
_cell.length_a   1.000
_cell.length_b   1.000
_cell.length_c   1.000
_cell.angle_alpha   90.00
_cell.angle_beta   90.00
_cell.angle_gamma   90.00
#
_symmetry.space_group_name_H-M   'P 1'
#
loop_
_entity.id
_entity.type
_entity.pdbx_description
1 polymer ?
#
loop_
_entity_poly.entity_id
_entity_poly.type
_entity_poly.pdbx_seq_one_letter_code
_entity_poly.pdbx_strand_id
1 'polypeptide(L)'
;AGFHVNPDVRLCATAEEVRGFCRECLDRRESLPYEIDGVVVKVNSFAQQEAMGYTARAPRWAIAFKFPPEEKTTLLRDITVQVGRTGKLTPVAEMDPVLVAGSTVARATLHNEDEVQRKDVRVGDTVIVRKAGDVIPEVLGPVLSLRPDDARSWSMPKECPSCGSPVVREDGEADYRCISIDCPAQALERLLHWASRGAMDIDGMGEEIVRRLVESGRVSDVADYYTLDEVELAQLQTGRTNKEGEPICLGQTIAKKLVAAIDESRTRPFARPLFGLGMRHVGKTMAETLARAFPSMDALMA
;
A
#
# COMPACT_ATOMS: atom_id res chain seq x y z
N ALA A 1 -29.56 17.41 -12.02
CA ALA A 1 -28.95 16.15 -12.48
C ALA A 1 -29.14 14.98 -11.48
N GLY A 2 -29.78 15.21 -10.31
CA GLY A 2 -30.10 14.15 -9.32
C GLY A 2 -28.94 13.63 -8.47
N PHE A 3 -27.77 14.25 -8.55
CA PHE A 3 -26.65 13.89 -7.68
C PHE A 3 -26.77 14.54 -6.31
N HIS A 4 -26.41 13.81 -5.25
CA HIS A 4 -26.21 14.37 -3.93
C HIS A 4 -24.93 15.20 -3.94
N VAL A 5 -25.05 16.49 -3.66
CA VAL A 5 -23.93 17.43 -3.57
C VAL A 5 -23.64 17.68 -2.10
N ASN A 6 -22.35 17.72 -1.74
CA ASN A 6 -21.94 18.12 -0.40
C ASN A 6 -22.47 19.54 -0.11
N PRO A 7 -23.20 19.77 1.01
CA PRO A 7 -23.73 21.10 1.35
C PRO A 7 -22.62 22.11 1.70
N ASP A 8 -21.45 21.65 2.12
CA ASP A 8 -20.32 22.48 2.51
C ASP A 8 -19.52 22.96 1.30
N VAL A 9 -20.19 23.70 0.40
CA VAL A 9 -19.58 24.33 -0.78
C VAL A 9 -19.79 25.83 -0.69
N ARG A 10 -18.73 26.61 -0.95
CA ARG A 10 -18.78 28.07 -0.96
C ARG A 10 -18.09 28.64 -2.20
N LEU A 11 -18.75 29.59 -2.84
CA LEU A 11 -18.13 30.44 -3.85
C LEU A 11 -17.37 31.57 -3.15
N CYS A 12 -16.07 31.68 -3.40
CA CYS A 12 -15.20 32.72 -2.86
C CYS A 12 -14.71 33.62 -3.99
N ALA A 13 -14.77 34.93 -3.78
CA ALA A 13 -14.29 35.93 -4.74
C ALA A 13 -12.82 36.28 -4.54
N THR A 14 -12.28 36.10 -3.32
CA THR A 14 -10.93 36.48 -2.94
C THR A 14 -10.17 35.33 -2.28
N ALA A 15 -8.84 35.41 -2.29
CA ALA A 15 -8.00 34.46 -1.58
C ALA A 15 -8.21 34.51 -0.05
N GLU A 16 -8.61 35.69 0.49
CA GLU A 16 -8.89 35.82 1.92
C GLU A 16 -10.16 35.05 2.31
N GLU A 17 -11.20 35.13 1.49
CA GLU A 17 -12.43 34.34 1.69
C GLU A 17 -12.14 32.82 1.61
N VAL A 18 -11.27 32.38 0.70
CA VAL A 18 -10.83 30.97 0.63
C VAL A 18 -10.12 30.56 1.91
N ARG A 19 -9.18 31.39 2.42
CA ARG A 19 -8.47 31.11 3.69
C ARG A 19 -9.44 31.07 4.88
N GLY A 20 -10.41 31.99 4.91
CA GLY A 20 -11.47 32.01 5.93
C GLY A 20 -12.28 30.72 5.93
N PHE A 21 -12.74 30.28 4.76
CA PHE A 21 -13.48 29.02 4.62
C PHE A 21 -12.65 27.79 5.04
N CYS A 22 -11.37 27.71 4.66
CA CYS A 22 -10.50 26.63 5.09
C CYS A 22 -10.36 26.55 6.62
N ARG A 23 -10.24 27.71 7.32
CA ARG A 23 -10.20 27.76 8.80
C ARG A 23 -11.52 27.33 9.41
N GLU A 24 -12.65 27.82 8.92
CA GLU A 24 -13.97 27.41 9.38
C GLU A 24 -14.20 25.90 9.25
N CYS A 25 -13.76 25.29 8.13
CA CYS A 25 -13.84 23.84 7.91
C CYS A 25 -12.96 23.10 8.91
N LEU A 26 -11.74 23.58 9.20
CA LEU A 26 -10.87 22.99 10.21
C LEU A 26 -11.50 23.04 11.60
N ASP A 27 -12.05 24.18 12.00
CA ASP A 27 -12.69 24.36 13.32
C ASP A 27 -13.93 23.48 13.50
N ARG A 28 -14.66 23.19 12.42
CA ARG A 28 -15.84 22.34 12.41
C ARG A 28 -15.55 20.86 12.13
N ARG A 29 -14.30 20.47 11.93
CA ARG A 29 -13.89 19.13 11.51
C ARG A 29 -14.56 18.02 12.33
N GLU A 30 -14.54 18.13 13.65
CA GLU A 30 -15.09 17.13 14.57
C GLU A 30 -16.62 17.13 14.67
N SER A 31 -17.28 18.19 14.22
CA SER A 31 -18.76 18.32 14.28
C SER A 31 -19.46 17.81 13.04
N LEU A 32 -18.71 17.46 11.99
CA LEU A 32 -19.29 16.95 10.75
C LEU A 32 -19.71 15.46 10.89
N PRO A 33 -20.77 15.02 10.20
CA PRO A 33 -21.21 13.61 10.23
C PRO A 33 -20.32 12.69 9.40
N TYR A 34 -19.22 13.19 8.86
CA TYR A 34 -18.20 12.50 8.07
C TYR A 34 -16.83 13.13 8.31
N GLU A 35 -15.79 12.36 8.14
CA GLU A 35 -14.41 12.84 8.31
C GLU A 35 -13.95 13.60 7.08
N ILE A 36 -13.17 14.67 7.32
CA ILE A 36 -12.50 15.46 6.30
C ILE A 36 -11.01 15.62 6.63
N ASP A 37 -10.17 15.53 5.61
CA ASP A 37 -8.71 15.71 5.71
C ASP A 37 -8.24 17.06 5.14
N GLY A 38 -9.18 17.84 4.60
CA GLY A 38 -8.88 19.13 3.98
C GLY A 38 -10.02 19.67 3.14
N VAL A 39 -9.72 20.77 2.43
CA VAL A 39 -10.64 21.46 1.54
C VAL A 39 -10.04 21.46 0.12
N VAL A 40 -10.85 21.19 -0.89
CA VAL A 40 -10.44 21.32 -2.30
C VAL A 40 -10.91 22.66 -2.84
N VAL A 41 -9.96 23.48 -3.25
CA VAL A 41 -10.20 24.78 -3.91
C VAL A 41 -10.11 24.58 -5.42
N LYS A 42 -11.13 25.04 -6.14
CA LYS A 42 -11.21 24.90 -7.61
C LYS A 42 -11.52 26.25 -8.26
N VAL A 43 -10.91 26.50 -9.42
CA VAL A 43 -11.30 27.63 -10.25
C VAL A 43 -12.75 27.41 -10.73
N ASN A 44 -13.64 28.38 -10.53
CA ASN A 44 -15.07 28.21 -10.81
C ASN A 44 -15.44 28.31 -12.31
N SER A 45 -14.67 29.05 -13.11
CA SER A 45 -14.92 29.23 -14.54
C SER A 45 -14.42 28.02 -15.34
N PHE A 46 -15.32 27.35 -16.06
CA PHE A 46 -14.96 26.22 -16.94
C PHE A 46 -13.99 26.64 -18.06
N ALA A 47 -14.16 27.83 -18.64
CA ALA A 47 -13.25 28.35 -19.65
C ALA A 47 -11.80 28.52 -19.10
N GLN A 48 -11.68 28.99 -17.86
CA GLN A 48 -10.38 29.08 -17.18
C GLN A 48 -9.82 27.71 -16.83
N GLN A 49 -10.65 26.77 -16.40
CA GLN A 49 -10.21 25.38 -16.15
C GLN A 49 -9.63 24.74 -17.41
N GLU A 50 -10.30 24.93 -18.55
CA GLU A 50 -9.85 24.41 -19.84
C GLU A 50 -8.53 25.06 -20.28
N ALA A 51 -8.39 26.38 -20.14
CA ALA A 51 -7.15 27.11 -20.44
C ALA A 51 -5.97 26.68 -19.55
N MET A 52 -6.21 26.37 -18.27
CA MET A 52 -5.18 25.91 -17.32
C MET A 52 -4.77 24.45 -17.59
N GLY A 53 -5.70 23.63 -18.07
CA GLY A 53 -5.46 22.24 -18.43
C GLY A 53 -5.08 21.34 -17.26
N TYR A 54 -4.32 20.27 -17.57
CA TYR A 54 -3.94 19.19 -16.65
C TYR A 54 -2.43 18.93 -16.69
N THR A 55 -1.93 18.37 -15.59
CA THR A 55 -0.65 17.66 -15.58
C THR A 55 -0.90 16.17 -15.87
N ALA A 56 0.16 15.35 -15.94
CA ALA A 56 0.00 13.89 -16.08
C ALA A 56 -0.80 13.24 -14.94
N ARG A 57 -0.99 13.91 -13.80
CA ARG A 57 -1.59 13.34 -12.59
C ARG A 57 -2.75 14.13 -12.00
N ALA A 58 -2.87 15.42 -12.30
CA ALA A 58 -3.82 16.29 -11.63
C ALA A 58 -4.23 17.49 -12.49
N PRO A 59 -5.44 18.06 -12.25
CA PRO A 59 -5.84 19.33 -12.86
C PRO A 59 -4.99 20.49 -12.30
N ARG A 60 -4.62 21.45 -13.16
CA ARG A 60 -3.91 22.66 -12.73
C ARG A 60 -4.82 23.69 -12.06
N TRP A 61 -6.13 23.55 -12.23
CA TRP A 61 -7.16 24.44 -11.71
C TRP A 61 -7.79 23.99 -10.38
N ALA A 62 -7.24 22.94 -9.74
CA ALA A 62 -7.67 22.48 -8.43
C ALA A 62 -6.45 22.27 -7.52
N ILE A 63 -6.60 22.67 -6.25
CA ILE A 63 -5.59 22.49 -5.21
C ILE A 63 -6.26 22.00 -3.92
N ALA A 64 -5.66 21.03 -3.25
CA ALA A 64 -6.10 20.60 -1.94
C ALA A 64 -5.35 21.37 -0.84
N PHE A 65 -6.10 21.98 0.07
CA PHE A 65 -5.59 22.50 1.34
C PHE A 65 -5.79 21.42 2.39
N LYS A 66 -4.73 20.72 2.75
CA LYS A 66 -4.77 19.66 3.76
C LYS A 66 -4.69 20.24 5.16
N PHE A 67 -5.51 19.71 6.07
CA PHE A 67 -5.46 20.05 7.48
C PHE A 67 -4.20 19.47 8.15
N PRO A 68 -3.76 20.05 9.28
CA PRO A 68 -2.74 19.42 10.10
C PRO A 68 -3.21 18.01 10.49
N PRO A 69 -2.33 17.01 10.35
CA PRO A 69 -2.67 15.64 10.75
C PRO A 69 -2.88 15.55 12.26
N GLU A 70 -3.78 14.68 12.68
CA GLU A 70 -3.97 14.34 14.07
C GLU A 70 -2.79 13.51 14.58
N GLU A 71 -2.25 13.88 15.76
CA GLU A 71 -1.16 13.14 16.42
C GLU A 71 -1.67 12.52 17.72
N LYS A 72 -1.32 11.27 17.94
CA LYS A 72 -1.62 10.53 19.18
C LYS A 72 -0.36 9.84 19.68
N THR A 73 -0.35 9.51 20.95
CA THR A 73 0.73 8.74 21.56
C THR A 73 0.27 7.33 21.87
N THR A 74 1.17 6.35 21.68
CA THR A 74 0.93 4.95 22.00
C THR A 74 2.22 4.25 22.36
N LEU A 75 2.14 3.09 22.99
CA LEU A 75 3.30 2.29 23.39
C LEU A 75 3.79 1.44 22.23
N LEU A 76 5.09 1.53 21.91
CA LEU A 76 5.77 0.69 20.94
C LEU A 76 6.16 -0.64 21.61
N ARG A 77 5.46 -1.71 21.23
CA ARG A 77 5.64 -3.05 21.79
C ARG A 77 6.83 -3.78 21.20
N ASP A 78 6.99 -3.67 19.87
CA ASP A 78 8.06 -4.33 19.12
C ASP A 78 8.33 -3.63 17.79
N ILE A 79 9.46 -3.96 17.16
CA ILE A 79 9.78 -3.59 15.79
C ILE A 79 10.01 -4.87 14.99
N THR A 80 9.05 -5.22 14.17
CA THR A 80 9.13 -6.37 13.26
C THR A 80 9.70 -5.97 11.89
N VAL A 81 10.07 -6.94 11.06
CA VAL A 81 10.60 -6.68 9.71
C VAL A 81 9.72 -7.35 8.67
N GLN A 82 9.24 -6.55 7.74
CA GLN A 82 8.49 -7.01 6.57
C GLN A 82 9.41 -7.11 5.36
N VAL A 83 9.29 -8.20 4.59
CA VAL A 83 10.09 -8.44 3.38
C VAL A 83 9.21 -8.19 2.16
N GLY A 84 9.55 -7.18 1.38
CA GLY A 84 8.83 -6.84 0.16
C GLY A 84 9.27 -7.66 -1.06
N ARG A 85 8.56 -7.52 -2.18
CA ARG A 85 8.76 -8.29 -3.42
C ARG A 85 10.18 -8.22 -4.02
N THR A 86 10.92 -7.14 -3.77
CA THR A 86 12.29 -6.94 -4.24
C THR A 86 13.34 -7.32 -3.19
N GLY A 87 12.93 -8.05 -2.16
CA GLY A 87 13.76 -8.39 -1.01
C GLY A 87 13.97 -7.26 -0.01
N LYS A 88 13.48 -6.04 -0.25
CA LYS A 88 13.63 -4.92 0.69
C LYS A 88 13.05 -5.28 2.05
N LEU A 89 13.86 -5.09 3.09
CA LEU A 89 13.45 -5.22 4.48
C LEU A 89 12.97 -3.87 5.00
N THR A 90 11.74 -3.83 5.47
CA THR A 90 11.14 -2.62 6.02
C THR A 90 10.79 -2.83 7.48
N PRO A 91 11.36 -2.06 8.43
CA PRO A 91 10.98 -2.12 9.84
C PRO A 91 9.57 -1.55 10.02
N VAL A 92 8.78 -2.25 10.82
CA VAL A 92 7.38 -1.92 11.13
C VAL A 92 7.22 -1.88 12.65
N ALA A 93 6.73 -0.75 13.15
CA ALA A 93 6.36 -0.58 14.55
C ALA A 93 5.09 -1.38 14.86
N GLU A 94 5.15 -2.27 15.82
CA GLU A 94 4.00 -2.96 16.43
C GLU A 94 3.64 -2.21 17.72
N MET A 95 2.43 -1.64 17.77
CA MET A 95 2.05 -0.70 18.84
C MET A 95 0.74 -1.12 19.49
N ASP A 96 0.49 -0.58 20.68
CA ASP A 96 -0.85 -0.67 21.24
C ASP A 96 -1.84 0.05 20.32
N PRO A 97 -3.03 -0.55 20.07
CA PRO A 97 -4.01 0.07 19.19
C PRO A 97 -4.42 1.46 19.66
N VAL A 98 -4.35 2.46 18.80
CA VAL A 98 -4.72 3.83 19.07
C VAL A 98 -5.60 4.39 17.95
N LEU A 99 -6.63 5.15 18.30
CA LEU A 99 -7.52 5.81 17.34
C LEU A 99 -6.85 7.09 16.82
N VAL A 100 -6.58 7.14 15.51
CA VAL A 100 -5.99 8.31 14.82
C VAL A 100 -6.80 8.58 13.56
N ALA A 101 -7.34 9.78 13.44
CA ALA A 101 -8.16 10.19 12.29
C ALA A 101 -9.15 9.08 11.89
N GLY A 102 -10.05 8.71 12.83
CA GLY A 102 -11.18 7.80 12.65
C GLY A 102 -10.85 6.33 12.42
N SER A 103 -9.59 5.92 12.42
CA SER A 103 -9.24 4.51 12.33
C SER A 103 -8.26 4.06 13.42
N THR A 104 -8.41 2.81 13.84
CA THR A 104 -7.50 2.19 14.81
C THR A 104 -6.20 1.80 14.13
N VAL A 105 -5.10 2.36 14.61
CA VAL A 105 -3.74 2.10 14.15
C VAL A 105 -3.01 1.27 15.21
N ALA A 106 -2.49 0.10 14.82
CA ALA A 106 -1.66 -0.78 15.64
C ALA A 106 -0.29 -1.03 15.00
N ARG A 107 -0.12 -0.66 13.73
CA ARG A 107 1.13 -0.85 12.97
C ARG A 107 1.45 0.40 12.17
N ALA A 108 2.73 0.76 12.10
CA ALA A 108 3.20 1.88 11.30
C ALA A 108 4.58 1.59 10.70
N THR A 109 4.83 2.09 9.50
CA THR A 109 6.17 1.96 8.89
C THR A 109 7.20 2.83 9.62
N LEU A 110 8.41 2.29 9.75
CA LEU A 110 9.60 3.01 10.20
C LEU A 110 10.58 3.27 9.03
N HIS A 111 10.16 2.94 7.80
CA HIS A 111 10.84 3.15 6.52
C HIS A 111 12.12 2.32 6.34
N ASN A 112 13.17 2.55 7.12
CA ASN A 112 14.45 1.84 7.11
C ASN A 112 15.18 1.98 8.46
N GLU A 113 16.31 1.31 8.62
CA GLU A 113 17.09 1.36 9.86
C GLU A 113 17.63 2.77 10.16
N ASP A 114 18.08 3.50 9.14
CA ASP A 114 18.63 4.84 9.32
C ASP A 114 17.58 5.79 9.91
N GLU A 115 16.30 5.64 9.51
CA GLU A 115 15.19 6.41 10.07
C GLU A 115 14.88 5.99 11.53
N VAL A 116 14.97 4.72 11.88
CA VAL A 116 14.83 4.24 13.27
C VAL A 116 15.90 4.88 14.15
N GLN A 117 17.15 4.85 13.68
CA GLN A 117 18.29 5.43 14.40
C GLN A 117 18.20 6.95 14.47
N ARG A 118 17.88 7.62 13.36
CA ARG A 118 17.74 9.09 13.30
C ARG A 118 16.67 9.61 14.26
N LYS A 119 15.56 8.87 14.39
CA LYS A 119 14.47 9.21 15.31
C LYS A 119 14.75 8.74 16.74
N ASP A 120 15.78 7.93 16.95
CA ASP A 120 16.11 7.24 18.21
C ASP A 120 14.88 6.53 18.81
N VAL A 121 14.14 5.78 17.97
CA VAL A 121 12.98 5.01 18.39
C VAL A 121 13.45 3.66 18.96
N ARG A 122 12.98 3.31 20.15
CA ARG A 122 13.34 2.08 20.88
C ARG A 122 12.11 1.27 21.26
N VAL A 123 12.25 -0.04 21.29
CA VAL A 123 11.19 -0.92 21.79
C VAL A 123 10.95 -0.62 23.27
N GLY A 124 9.69 -0.36 23.63
CA GLY A 124 9.28 0.09 24.95
C GLY A 124 9.00 1.60 25.04
N ASP A 125 9.35 2.40 24.02
CA ASP A 125 9.03 3.82 23.99
C ASP A 125 7.52 4.10 23.89
N THR A 126 7.07 5.17 24.51
CA THR A 126 5.85 5.86 24.08
C THR A 126 6.19 6.69 22.84
N VAL A 127 5.54 6.39 21.71
CA VAL A 127 5.80 7.03 20.42
C VAL A 127 4.64 7.90 19.98
N ILE A 128 4.96 8.97 19.21
CA ILE A 128 3.97 9.84 18.57
C ILE A 128 3.67 9.25 17.20
N VAL A 129 2.39 9.02 16.92
CA VAL A 129 1.88 8.45 15.67
C VAL A 129 0.95 9.44 15.01
N ARG A 130 1.06 9.57 13.70
CA ARG A 130 0.10 10.28 12.85
C ARG A 130 -0.19 9.50 11.58
N LYS A 131 -1.19 9.93 10.83
CA LYS A 131 -1.43 9.44 9.47
C LYS A 131 -1.00 10.51 8.47
N ALA A 132 0.04 10.20 7.70
CA ALA A 132 0.50 11.08 6.63
C ALA A 132 -0.58 11.16 5.54
N GLY A 133 -1.10 12.39 5.27
CA GLY A 133 -2.23 12.61 4.38
C GLY A 133 -3.50 11.87 4.78
N ASP A 134 -3.69 11.62 6.08
CA ASP A 134 -4.76 10.83 6.70
C ASP A 134 -4.91 9.39 6.15
N VAL A 135 -3.86 8.85 5.53
CA VAL A 135 -3.88 7.51 4.92
C VAL A 135 -2.84 6.58 5.52
N ILE A 136 -1.57 6.97 5.53
CA ILE A 136 -0.46 6.08 5.91
C ILE A 136 0.00 6.38 7.34
N PRO A 137 -0.14 5.41 8.28
CA PRO A 137 0.40 5.57 9.62
C PRO A 137 1.93 5.66 9.61
N GLU A 138 2.47 6.65 10.32
CA GLU A 138 3.90 6.81 10.54
C GLU A 138 4.20 7.16 11.99
N VAL A 139 5.35 6.69 12.48
CA VAL A 139 5.92 7.08 13.77
C VAL A 139 6.77 8.32 13.57
N LEU A 140 6.47 9.40 14.28
CA LEU A 140 7.25 10.66 14.24
C LEU A 140 8.53 10.55 15.08
N GLY A 141 8.41 9.95 16.27
CA GLY A 141 9.50 9.77 17.21
C GLY A 141 9.00 9.40 18.59
N PRO A 142 9.90 9.20 19.57
CA PRO A 142 9.56 8.89 20.95
C PRO A 142 9.20 10.16 21.75
N VAL A 143 8.38 9.98 22.78
CA VAL A 143 8.19 10.95 23.86
C VAL A 143 9.29 10.72 24.89
N LEU A 144 10.42 11.42 24.76
CA LEU A 144 11.63 11.16 25.54
C LEU A 144 11.41 11.26 27.07
N SER A 145 10.50 12.12 27.52
CA SER A 145 10.13 12.24 28.94
C SER A 145 9.42 11.03 29.52
N LEU A 146 8.90 10.15 28.65
CA LEU A 146 8.19 8.92 29.04
C LEU A 146 9.01 7.65 28.72
N ARG A 147 10.26 7.79 28.26
CA ARG A 147 11.10 6.64 27.94
C ARG A 147 11.45 5.85 29.18
N PRO A 148 11.16 4.55 29.23
CA PRO A 148 11.58 3.70 30.33
C PRO A 148 13.09 3.41 30.25
N ASP A 149 13.71 3.14 31.42
CA ASP A 149 15.16 2.87 31.50
C ASP A 149 15.57 1.58 30.75
N ASP A 150 14.63 0.64 30.59
CA ASP A 150 14.82 -0.63 29.89
C ASP A 150 14.46 -0.59 28.39
N ALA A 151 14.22 0.59 27.82
CA ALA A 151 13.95 0.75 26.40
C ALA A 151 15.11 0.23 25.55
N ARG A 152 14.81 -0.72 24.65
CA ARG A 152 15.80 -1.46 23.88
C ARG A 152 16.04 -0.83 22.51
N SER A 153 17.31 -0.53 22.19
CA SER A 153 17.71 -0.17 20.83
C SER A 153 17.44 -1.32 19.87
N TRP A 154 17.11 -0.95 18.63
CA TRP A 154 16.82 -1.91 17.58
C TRP A 154 17.84 -1.78 16.43
N SER A 155 18.16 -2.89 15.80
CA SER A 155 18.98 -2.94 14.58
C SER A 155 18.40 -3.94 13.59
N MET A 156 18.70 -3.73 12.30
CA MET A 156 18.26 -4.62 11.25
C MET A 156 18.84 -6.04 11.47
N PRO A 157 18.01 -7.09 11.35
CA PRO A 157 18.51 -8.46 11.45
C PRO A 157 19.49 -8.78 10.31
N LYS A 158 20.51 -9.57 10.60
CA LYS A 158 21.52 -10.01 9.62
C LYS A 158 21.02 -11.12 8.71
N GLU A 159 19.93 -11.78 9.10
CA GLU A 159 19.27 -12.86 8.37
C GLU A 159 17.83 -12.48 8.06
N CYS A 160 17.34 -12.91 6.91
CA CYS A 160 15.97 -12.69 6.49
C CYS A 160 14.99 -13.43 7.41
N PRO A 161 13.99 -12.75 8.00
CA PRO A 161 13.04 -13.40 8.90
C PRO A 161 12.15 -14.44 8.22
N SER A 162 12.09 -14.46 6.89
CA SER A 162 11.27 -15.42 6.13
C SER A 162 12.02 -16.66 5.67
N CYS A 163 13.30 -16.53 5.28
CA CYS A 163 14.04 -17.64 4.68
C CYS A 163 15.40 -17.92 5.33
N GLY A 164 15.83 -17.15 6.33
CA GLY A 164 17.12 -17.31 6.99
C GLY A 164 18.35 -16.92 6.15
N SER A 165 18.16 -16.51 4.89
CA SER A 165 19.30 -16.10 4.04
C SER A 165 19.90 -14.79 4.51
N PRO A 166 21.21 -14.54 4.22
CA PRO A 166 21.86 -13.29 4.56
C PRO A 166 21.13 -12.06 4.01
N VAL A 167 21.12 -11.01 4.83
CA VAL A 167 20.61 -9.69 4.46
C VAL A 167 21.78 -8.79 4.14
N VAL A 168 21.75 -8.13 2.99
CA VAL A 168 22.80 -7.24 2.53
C VAL A 168 22.30 -5.81 2.36
N ARG A 169 23.20 -4.85 2.56
CA ARG A 169 22.99 -3.45 2.24
C ARG A 169 24.06 -3.04 1.25
N GLU A 170 23.67 -2.57 0.06
CA GLU A 170 24.62 -2.08 -0.95
C GLU A 170 25.18 -0.72 -0.52
N ASP A 171 26.40 -0.43 -0.89
CA ASP A 171 27.06 0.84 -0.57
C ASP A 171 26.27 2.02 -1.14
N GLY A 172 25.95 2.97 -0.27
CA GLY A 172 25.15 4.13 -0.63
C GLY A 172 23.63 3.93 -0.64
N GLU A 173 23.13 2.71 -0.40
CA GLU A 173 21.69 2.47 -0.21
C GLU A 173 21.29 2.51 1.26
N ALA A 174 20.10 3.04 1.55
CA ALA A 174 19.50 3.02 2.89
C ALA A 174 18.78 1.69 3.19
N ASP A 175 18.52 0.89 2.16
CA ASP A 175 17.67 -0.29 2.25
C ASP A 175 18.50 -1.57 2.38
N TYR A 176 18.13 -2.38 3.36
CA TYR A 176 18.60 -3.77 3.48
C TYR A 176 17.75 -4.70 2.62
N ARG A 177 18.36 -5.76 2.07
CA ARG A 177 17.70 -6.70 1.17
C ARG A 177 18.04 -8.14 1.45
N CYS A 178 17.02 -8.99 1.40
CA CYS A 178 17.19 -10.43 1.25
C CYS A 178 17.54 -10.73 -0.22
N ILE A 179 18.67 -11.39 -0.46
CA ILE A 179 19.18 -11.70 -1.80
C ILE A 179 18.72 -13.07 -2.32
N SER A 180 18.01 -13.85 -1.51
CA SER A 180 17.52 -15.17 -1.92
C SER A 180 16.40 -15.05 -2.95
N ILE A 181 16.57 -15.68 -4.10
CA ILE A 181 15.55 -15.78 -5.14
C ILE A 181 14.37 -16.67 -4.71
N ASP A 182 14.63 -17.64 -3.83
CA ASP A 182 13.65 -18.61 -3.33
C ASP A 182 12.99 -18.17 -2.01
N CYS A 183 13.13 -16.89 -1.65
CA CYS A 183 12.53 -16.37 -0.43
C CYS A 183 10.98 -16.43 -0.52
N PRO A 184 10.30 -17.17 0.39
CA PRO A 184 8.84 -17.33 0.34
C PRO A 184 8.08 -15.99 0.42
N ALA A 185 8.57 -15.05 1.25
CA ALA A 185 7.95 -13.72 1.34
C ALA A 185 8.06 -12.95 0.01
N GLN A 186 9.21 -13.01 -0.68
CA GLN A 186 9.36 -12.38 -1.98
C GLN A 186 8.49 -13.05 -3.05
N ALA A 187 8.38 -14.39 -3.02
CA ALA A 187 7.53 -15.14 -3.95
C ALA A 187 6.06 -14.70 -3.79
N LEU A 188 5.54 -14.68 -2.55
CA LEU A 188 4.18 -14.22 -2.27
C LEU A 188 3.93 -12.79 -2.75
N GLU A 189 4.83 -11.88 -2.46
CA GLU A 189 4.73 -10.47 -2.84
C GLU A 189 4.81 -10.26 -4.37
N ARG A 190 5.61 -11.09 -5.09
CA ARG A 190 5.63 -11.08 -6.56
C ARG A 190 4.31 -11.55 -7.16
N LEU A 191 3.73 -12.59 -6.60
CA LEU A 191 2.42 -13.11 -7.02
C LEU A 191 1.30 -12.09 -6.79
N LEU A 192 1.27 -11.46 -5.62
CA LEU A 192 0.33 -10.38 -5.31
C LEU A 192 0.50 -9.18 -6.23
N HIS A 193 1.74 -8.79 -6.49
CA HIS A 193 2.02 -7.67 -7.39
C HIS A 193 1.55 -7.97 -8.82
N TRP A 194 1.80 -9.18 -9.33
CA TRP A 194 1.34 -9.61 -10.63
C TRP A 194 -0.18 -9.50 -10.75
N ALA A 195 -0.93 -10.00 -9.78
CA ALA A 195 -2.38 -9.96 -9.77
C ALA A 195 -2.96 -8.55 -9.56
N SER A 196 -2.16 -7.59 -9.07
CA SER A 196 -2.63 -6.27 -8.67
C SER A 196 -3.24 -5.47 -9.82
N ARG A 197 -4.12 -4.50 -9.45
CA ARG A 197 -4.80 -3.58 -10.38
C ARG A 197 -3.83 -2.80 -11.29
N GLY A 198 -2.63 -2.51 -10.82
CA GLY A 198 -1.58 -1.83 -11.60
C GLY A 198 -0.91 -2.71 -12.63
N ALA A 199 -0.85 -4.02 -12.41
CA ALA A 199 -0.24 -5.02 -13.27
C ALA A 199 -1.32 -5.78 -14.07
N MET A 200 -1.52 -7.07 -13.86
CA MET A 200 -2.44 -7.87 -14.68
C MET A 200 -3.91 -7.68 -14.31
N ASP A 201 -4.22 -7.06 -13.15
CA ASP A 201 -5.58 -6.71 -12.71
C ASP A 201 -6.52 -7.93 -12.70
N ILE A 202 -6.10 -8.96 -11.97
CA ILE A 202 -6.87 -10.18 -11.81
C ILE A 202 -7.85 -9.96 -10.64
N ASP A 203 -9.08 -9.59 -10.97
CA ASP A 203 -10.10 -9.30 -9.95
C ASP A 203 -10.40 -10.52 -9.08
N GLY A 204 -10.51 -10.29 -7.77
CA GLY A 204 -10.72 -11.35 -6.79
C GLY A 204 -9.45 -12.06 -6.32
N MET A 205 -8.29 -11.90 -6.98
CA MET A 205 -7.02 -12.52 -6.58
C MET A 205 -6.33 -11.69 -5.47
N GLY A 206 -6.98 -11.59 -4.32
CA GLY A 206 -6.47 -10.88 -3.14
C GLY A 206 -5.49 -11.71 -2.32
N GLU A 207 -4.88 -11.07 -1.29
CA GLU A 207 -3.82 -11.65 -0.46
C GLU A 207 -4.19 -13.02 0.14
N GLU A 208 -5.42 -13.17 0.66
CA GLU A 208 -5.85 -14.43 1.28
C GLU A 208 -5.88 -15.58 0.26
N ILE A 209 -6.41 -15.34 -0.94
CA ILE A 209 -6.48 -16.35 -1.99
C ILE A 209 -5.09 -16.74 -2.49
N VAL A 210 -4.23 -15.73 -2.75
CA VAL A 210 -2.85 -15.97 -3.20
C VAL A 210 -2.08 -16.77 -2.15
N ARG A 211 -2.20 -16.40 -0.87
CA ARG A 211 -1.57 -17.13 0.23
C ARG A 211 -2.02 -18.59 0.26
N ARG A 212 -3.32 -18.88 0.14
CA ARG A 212 -3.85 -20.25 0.12
C ARG A 212 -3.38 -21.05 -1.10
N LEU A 213 -3.27 -20.42 -2.26
CA LEU A 213 -2.73 -21.04 -3.46
C LEU A 213 -1.26 -21.44 -3.27
N VAL A 214 -0.46 -20.57 -2.66
CA VAL A 214 0.94 -20.86 -2.34
C VAL A 214 1.06 -21.97 -1.28
N GLU A 215 0.31 -21.87 -0.18
CA GLU A 215 0.30 -22.85 0.92
C GLU A 215 -0.14 -24.25 0.43
N SER A 216 -1.06 -24.31 -0.52
CA SER A 216 -1.50 -25.58 -1.13
C SER A 216 -0.55 -26.12 -2.21
N GLY A 217 0.53 -25.40 -2.54
CA GLY A 217 1.48 -25.77 -3.59
C GLY A 217 0.96 -25.65 -5.02
N ARG A 218 -0.22 -25.04 -5.23
CA ARG A 218 -0.81 -24.89 -6.57
C ARG A 218 -0.20 -23.76 -7.37
N VAL A 219 0.36 -22.75 -6.70
CA VAL A 219 1.00 -21.59 -7.32
C VAL A 219 2.33 -21.33 -6.64
N SER A 220 3.40 -21.32 -7.41
CA SER A 220 4.76 -20.96 -6.99
C SER A 220 5.33 -19.81 -7.83
N ASP A 221 4.84 -19.66 -9.05
CA ASP A 221 5.22 -18.64 -10.02
C ASP A 221 4.00 -17.95 -10.63
N VAL A 222 4.19 -16.78 -11.22
CA VAL A 222 3.11 -16.01 -11.86
C VAL A 222 2.47 -16.75 -13.05
N ALA A 223 3.22 -17.62 -13.72
CA ALA A 223 2.71 -18.43 -14.83
C ALA A 223 1.69 -19.47 -14.36
N ASP A 224 1.82 -19.95 -13.12
CA ASP A 224 0.92 -20.96 -12.55
C ASP A 224 -0.51 -20.44 -12.43
N TYR A 225 -0.74 -19.14 -12.32
CA TYR A 225 -2.09 -18.58 -12.35
C TYR A 225 -2.86 -18.97 -13.61
N TYR A 226 -2.18 -19.10 -14.73
CA TYR A 226 -2.76 -19.38 -16.04
C TYR A 226 -2.98 -20.89 -16.32
N THR A 227 -2.63 -21.73 -15.36
CA THR A 227 -2.89 -23.18 -15.37
C THR A 227 -4.02 -23.59 -14.42
N LEU A 228 -4.47 -22.68 -13.54
CA LEU A 228 -5.54 -22.95 -12.60
C LEU A 228 -6.87 -23.17 -13.30
N ASP A 229 -7.59 -24.22 -12.88
CA ASP A 229 -8.92 -24.52 -13.36
C ASP A 229 -10.03 -24.24 -12.32
N GLU A 230 -11.28 -24.25 -12.79
CA GLU A 230 -12.45 -23.96 -11.95
C GLU A 230 -12.63 -24.99 -10.83
N VAL A 231 -12.33 -26.27 -11.09
CA VAL A 231 -12.53 -27.37 -10.15
C VAL A 231 -11.53 -27.26 -9.00
N GLU A 232 -10.26 -27.02 -9.32
CA GLU A 232 -9.20 -26.82 -8.34
C GLU A 232 -9.47 -25.60 -7.45
N LEU A 233 -9.85 -24.47 -8.06
CA LEU A 233 -10.16 -23.26 -7.33
C LEU A 233 -11.40 -23.41 -6.43
N ALA A 234 -12.44 -24.12 -6.91
CA ALA A 234 -13.66 -24.34 -6.12
C ALA A 234 -13.38 -25.12 -4.84
N GLN A 235 -12.38 -26.00 -4.85
CA GLN A 235 -11.98 -26.83 -3.73
C GLN A 235 -10.94 -26.17 -2.82
N LEU A 236 -10.43 -24.98 -3.17
CA LEU A 236 -9.45 -24.25 -2.36
C LEU A 236 -10.06 -23.88 -1.00
N GLN A 237 -9.43 -24.33 0.07
CA GLN A 237 -9.87 -24.01 1.43
C GLN A 237 -9.58 -22.54 1.76
N THR A 238 -10.59 -21.81 2.26
CA THR A 238 -10.47 -20.39 2.61
C THR A 238 -9.78 -20.15 3.95
N GLY A 239 -9.44 -21.21 4.70
CA GLY A 239 -8.92 -21.11 6.06
C GLY A 239 -10.00 -20.78 7.12
N ARG A 240 -11.25 -20.68 6.70
CA ARG A 240 -12.40 -20.49 7.59
C ARG A 240 -13.12 -21.81 7.79
N THR A 241 -13.82 -21.93 8.90
CA THR A 241 -14.69 -23.07 9.20
C THR A 241 -16.13 -22.62 9.32
N ASN A 242 -17.06 -23.52 9.00
CA ASN A 242 -18.48 -23.34 9.26
C ASN A 242 -18.80 -23.52 10.76
N LYS A 243 -20.08 -23.40 11.13
CA LYS A 243 -20.54 -23.56 12.52
C LYS A 243 -20.30 -24.98 13.08
N GLU A 244 -20.14 -25.95 12.21
CA GLU A 244 -19.91 -27.36 12.52
C GLU A 244 -18.40 -27.71 12.56
N GLY A 245 -17.50 -26.71 12.33
CA GLY A 245 -16.06 -26.89 12.35
C GLY A 245 -15.47 -27.41 11.03
N GLU A 246 -16.26 -27.56 9.96
CA GLU A 246 -15.77 -28.02 8.66
C GLU A 246 -15.14 -26.89 7.84
N PRO A 247 -14.05 -27.18 7.08
CA PRO A 247 -13.39 -26.18 6.24
C PRO A 247 -14.33 -25.64 5.17
N ILE A 248 -14.38 -24.32 5.03
CA ILE A 248 -15.11 -23.65 3.96
C ILE A 248 -14.21 -23.53 2.73
N CYS A 249 -14.66 -24.10 1.60
CA CYS A 249 -14.01 -23.94 0.32
C CYS A 249 -14.51 -22.69 -0.41
N LEU A 250 -13.72 -22.23 -1.40
CA LEU A 250 -14.01 -21.04 -2.19
C LEU A 250 -15.36 -21.13 -2.94
N GLY A 251 -15.70 -22.32 -3.45
CA GLY A 251 -16.94 -22.63 -4.15
C GLY A 251 -16.93 -22.22 -5.63
N GLN A 252 -17.81 -22.85 -6.41
CA GLN A 252 -17.84 -22.72 -7.87
C GLN A 252 -18.09 -21.30 -8.37
N THR A 253 -18.94 -20.51 -7.69
CA THR A 253 -19.26 -19.15 -8.14
C THR A 253 -18.04 -18.23 -8.12
N ILE A 254 -17.21 -18.32 -7.08
CA ILE A 254 -16.01 -17.50 -6.94
C ILE A 254 -14.92 -18.05 -7.87
N ALA A 255 -14.75 -19.38 -7.93
CA ALA A 255 -13.80 -20.04 -8.82
C ALA A 255 -14.00 -19.64 -10.29
N LYS A 256 -15.25 -19.70 -10.77
CA LYS A 256 -15.60 -19.27 -12.13
C LYS A 256 -15.26 -17.80 -12.42
N LYS A 257 -15.51 -16.91 -11.46
CA LYS A 257 -15.14 -15.48 -11.59
C LYS A 257 -13.63 -15.31 -11.66
N LEU A 258 -12.86 -16.04 -10.84
CA LEU A 258 -11.40 -15.97 -10.84
C LEU A 258 -10.80 -16.48 -12.15
N VAL A 259 -11.26 -17.62 -12.67
CA VAL A 259 -10.81 -18.14 -13.98
C VAL A 259 -11.09 -17.12 -15.08
N ALA A 260 -12.29 -16.55 -15.10
CA ALA A 260 -12.64 -15.52 -16.08
C ALA A 260 -11.73 -14.27 -15.95
N ALA A 261 -11.39 -13.81 -14.74
CA ALA A 261 -10.50 -12.69 -14.52
C ALA A 261 -9.04 -13.02 -14.92
N ILE A 262 -8.58 -14.25 -14.70
CA ILE A 262 -7.28 -14.73 -15.16
C ILE A 262 -7.23 -14.71 -16.70
N ASP A 263 -8.25 -15.24 -17.37
CA ASP A 263 -8.29 -15.26 -18.82
C ASP A 263 -8.39 -13.84 -19.42
N GLU A 264 -9.20 -12.97 -18.83
CA GLU A 264 -9.26 -11.56 -19.23
C GLU A 264 -7.88 -10.89 -19.12
N SER A 265 -7.11 -11.21 -18.09
CA SER A 265 -5.78 -10.63 -17.87
C SER A 265 -4.81 -10.90 -19.04
N ARG A 266 -4.97 -12.02 -19.78
CA ARG A 266 -4.16 -12.36 -20.97
C ARG A 266 -4.24 -11.31 -22.07
N THR A 267 -5.30 -10.50 -22.09
CA THR A 267 -5.51 -9.45 -23.10
C THR A 267 -4.87 -8.11 -22.72
N ARG A 268 -4.25 -8.02 -21.56
CA ARG A 268 -3.64 -6.76 -21.09
C ARG A 268 -2.48 -6.34 -21.99
N PRO A 269 -2.31 -5.02 -22.26
CA PRO A 269 -1.20 -4.50 -23.05
C PRO A 269 0.18 -4.89 -22.48
N PHE A 270 1.18 -5.07 -23.34
CA PHE A 270 2.52 -5.56 -22.98
C PHE A 270 3.23 -4.78 -21.86
N ALA A 271 2.94 -3.49 -21.69
CA ALA A 271 3.45 -2.71 -20.56
C ALA A 271 3.00 -3.26 -19.19
N ARG A 272 1.84 -3.92 -19.12
CA ARG A 272 1.28 -4.45 -17.87
C ARG A 272 2.05 -5.67 -17.35
N PRO A 273 2.30 -6.72 -18.14
CA PRO A 273 3.17 -7.81 -17.71
C PRO A 273 4.60 -7.35 -17.43
N LEU A 274 5.19 -6.42 -18.20
CA LEU A 274 6.49 -5.86 -17.88
C LEU A 274 6.55 -5.21 -16.49
N PHE A 275 5.54 -4.43 -16.14
CA PHE A 275 5.39 -3.89 -14.79
C PHE A 275 5.13 -4.99 -13.75
N GLY A 276 4.30 -5.98 -14.10
CA GLY A 276 3.90 -7.10 -13.24
C GLY A 276 5.04 -8.02 -12.83
N LEU A 277 6.07 -8.18 -13.67
CA LEU A 277 7.29 -8.92 -13.34
C LEU A 277 8.06 -8.31 -12.15
N GLY A 278 7.78 -7.04 -11.81
CA GLY A 278 8.34 -6.40 -10.63
C GLY A 278 9.85 -6.19 -10.69
N MET A 279 10.43 -6.11 -11.88
CA MET A 279 11.86 -5.86 -12.08
C MET A 279 12.29 -4.57 -11.40
N ARG A 280 13.43 -4.60 -10.73
CA ARG A 280 14.02 -3.43 -10.08
C ARG A 280 14.21 -2.30 -11.10
N HIS A 281 13.85 -1.09 -10.75
CA HIS A 281 13.86 0.12 -11.59
C HIS A 281 12.85 0.15 -12.75
N VAL A 282 12.07 -0.91 -12.97
CA VAL A 282 11.02 -0.94 -13.97
C VAL A 282 9.67 -0.64 -13.30
N GLY A 283 9.40 0.64 -13.07
CA GLY A 283 8.09 1.13 -12.66
C GLY A 283 7.13 1.25 -13.85
N LYS A 284 5.88 1.66 -13.59
CA LYS A 284 4.83 1.78 -14.61
C LYS A 284 5.26 2.62 -15.83
N THR A 285 5.84 3.79 -15.61
CA THR A 285 6.30 4.69 -16.69
C THR A 285 7.42 4.05 -17.53
N MET A 286 8.38 3.36 -16.88
CA MET A 286 9.45 2.68 -17.59
C MET A 286 8.91 1.50 -18.40
N ALA A 287 7.99 0.71 -17.84
CA ALA A 287 7.33 -0.40 -18.54
C ALA A 287 6.57 0.10 -19.78
N GLU A 288 5.87 1.24 -19.70
CA GLU A 288 5.20 1.88 -20.84
C GLU A 288 6.21 2.34 -21.89
N THR A 289 7.35 2.88 -21.47
CA THR A 289 8.41 3.32 -22.39
C THR A 289 9.05 2.14 -23.12
N LEU A 290 9.36 1.07 -22.39
CA LEU A 290 9.90 -0.18 -22.96
C LEU A 290 8.91 -0.82 -23.94
N ALA A 291 7.62 -0.90 -23.58
CA ALA A 291 6.59 -1.49 -24.45
C ALA A 291 6.34 -0.69 -25.76
N ARG A 292 6.65 0.61 -25.77
CA ARG A 292 6.62 1.41 -27.01
C ARG A 292 7.85 1.14 -27.89
N ALA A 293 9.01 0.91 -27.29
CA ALA A 293 10.24 0.63 -28.03
C ALA A 293 10.32 -0.83 -28.51
N PHE A 294 9.80 -1.78 -27.71
CA PHE A 294 9.84 -3.21 -27.94
C PHE A 294 8.42 -3.79 -27.88
N PRO A 295 7.85 -4.27 -29.00
CA PRO A 295 6.46 -4.71 -29.06
C PRO A 295 6.18 -6.06 -28.39
N SER A 296 7.22 -6.83 -28.04
CA SER A 296 7.11 -8.14 -27.39
C SER A 296 8.30 -8.42 -26.49
N MET A 297 8.18 -9.48 -25.66
CA MET A 297 9.29 -9.96 -24.83
C MET A 297 10.46 -10.43 -25.68
N ASP A 298 10.20 -11.14 -26.77
CA ASP A 298 11.24 -11.62 -27.68
C ASP A 298 12.06 -10.45 -28.27
N ALA A 299 11.38 -9.38 -28.67
CA ALA A 299 12.02 -8.17 -29.18
C ALA A 299 12.82 -7.43 -28.10
N LEU A 300 12.43 -7.53 -26.82
CA LEU A 300 13.14 -6.93 -25.70
C LEU A 300 14.40 -7.76 -25.32
N MET A 301 14.37 -9.08 -25.53
CA MET A 301 15.45 -10.00 -25.19
C MET A 301 16.49 -10.16 -26.32
N ALA A 302 16.15 -9.78 -27.55
CA ALA A 302 17.04 -9.79 -28.72
C ALA A 302 18.02 -8.62 -28.71
#